data_e6c5ce17b12e7beb87a8ee6e8017508e
#
_entry.id   e6c5ce17b12e7beb87a8ee6e8017508e
#
_cell.length_a   1.000
_cell.length_b   1.000
_cell.length_c   1.000
_cell.angle_alpha   90.00
_cell.angle_beta   90.00
_cell.angle_gamma   90.00
#
_symmetry.space_group_name_H-M   'P 1'
#
loop_
_entity.id
_entity.type
_entity.pdbx_description
1 polymer ?
#
loop_
_entity_poly.entity_id
_entity_poly.type
_entity_poly.pdbx_seq_one_letter_code
_entity_poly.pdbx_strand_id
1 'polypeptide(L)'
;PKTLTSVYKTVNEKTCTQVSAIAKGLDRDNPAIPYFNNFCTMSAQVQDQCKSGLSSHLEALANPVIQKLISEDDVDLSLLGKRKCIYYITLNDQNPKPTSWLVAMTFTLMFEQLTQLADAQMNHKLPIPVTLLMDEFYNLGVIPAFDSKISQVRSRDIRCWVVVQSLAQLETLYDKTWEKIVECCTTWIVMKVNAQGTAEYFEKMSGVQTIDTTSDRFMETKTDAIQYHNEVQRTVAQSQRMVYFADEIRRLKPTHVLVWVSGHNVAELEKVGYTSHPMCKEIRECNCVAHIPNWVYNLSATEREKLGVMSEKELWQAEGTQRIELCTEEDFKEHWNKDKQKALEEYLAKCA
;
A
#
# COMPACT_ATOMS: atom_id res chain seq x y z
N PRO A 1 23.75 12.80 -18.25
CA PRO A 1 22.72 12.89 -17.20
C PRO A 1 22.98 11.85 -16.09
N LYS A 2 22.74 12.25 -14.85
CA LYS A 2 22.94 11.38 -13.68
C LYS A 2 21.64 10.58 -13.42
N THR A 3 21.32 9.63 -14.28
CA THR A 3 20.11 8.80 -14.20
C THR A 3 20.46 7.33 -13.97
N LEU A 4 19.54 6.56 -13.39
CA LEU A 4 19.70 5.11 -13.25
C LEU A 4 19.88 4.43 -14.61
N THR A 5 19.25 4.94 -15.65
CA THR A 5 19.44 4.50 -17.04
C THR A 5 20.90 4.66 -17.49
N SER A 6 21.56 5.77 -17.13
CA SER A 6 22.99 5.95 -17.48
C SER A 6 23.91 5.01 -16.70
N VAL A 7 23.54 4.66 -15.47
CA VAL A 7 24.24 3.62 -14.68
C VAL A 7 24.08 2.27 -15.36
N TYR A 8 22.85 1.87 -15.69
CA TYR A 8 22.56 0.62 -16.40
C TYR A 8 23.37 0.50 -17.71
N LYS A 9 23.34 1.54 -18.55
CA LYS A 9 24.13 1.57 -19.79
C LYS A 9 25.63 1.46 -19.52
N THR A 10 26.14 2.15 -18.50
CA THR A 10 27.55 2.08 -18.14
C THR A 10 27.96 0.66 -17.73
N VAL A 11 27.14 -0.01 -16.94
CA VAL A 11 27.40 -1.37 -16.47
C VAL A 11 27.35 -2.38 -17.62
N ASN A 12 26.38 -2.27 -18.53
CA ASN A 12 26.14 -3.29 -19.55
C ASN A 12 26.92 -3.04 -20.86
N GLU A 13 27.10 -1.79 -21.26
CA GLU A 13 27.71 -1.46 -22.56
C GLU A 13 29.24 -1.24 -22.47
N LYS A 14 29.76 -0.86 -21.29
CA LYS A 14 31.19 -0.53 -21.14
C LYS A 14 31.96 -1.74 -20.58
N THR A 15 33.18 -1.92 -21.12
CA THR A 15 34.14 -2.90 -20.58
C THR A 15 34.69 -2.44 -19.21
N CYS A 16 35.22 -3.37 -18.42
CA CYS A 16 35.91 -3.03 -17.16
C CYS A 16 37.06 -2.02 -17.37
N THR A 17 37.79 -2.11 -18.49
CA THR A 17 38.83 -1.15 -18.85
C THR A 17 38.26 0.24 -19.08
N GLN A 18 37.13 0.35 -19.77
CA GLN A 18 36.45 1.64 -20.01
C GLN A 18 35.89 2.25 -18.73
N VAL A 19 35.35 1.41 -17.83
CA VAL A 19 34.89 1.85 -16.50
C VAL A 19 36.06 2.38 -15.68
N SER A 20 37.20 1.69 -15.71
CA SER A 20 38.45 2.15 -15.06
C SER A 20 38.96 3.47 -15.63
N ALA A 21 38.82 3.69 -16.94
CA ALA A 21 39.19 4.97 -17.58
C ALA A 21 38.29 6.12 -17.13
N ILE A 22 36.97 5.87 -16.96
CA ILE A 22 36.03 6.86 -16.41
C ILE A 22 36.43 7.23 -14.97
N ALA A 23 36.77 6.24 -14.15
CA ALA A 23 37.18 6.47 -12.76
C ALA A 23 38.44 7.35 -12.67
N LYS A 24 39.40 7.18 -13.56
CA LYS A 24 40.61 8.00 -13.61
C LYS A 24 40.36 9.46 -14.01
N GLY A 25 39.23 9.74 -14.68
CA GLY A 25 38.79 11.09 -15.04
C GLY A 25 38.00 11.81 -13.95
N LEU A 26 37.72 11.16 -12.81
CA LEU A 26 37.03 11.78 -11.68
C LEU A 26 37.99 12.71 -10.92
N ASP A 27 37.42 13.75 -10.31
CA ASP A 27 38.16 14.65 -9.44
C ASP A 27 38.71 13.86 -8.22
N ARG A 28 39.93 14.22 -7.79
CA ARG A 28 40.66 13.48 -6.72
C ARG A 28 39.91 13.42 -5.39
N ASP A 29 39.07 14.41 -5.13
CA ASP A 29 38.27 14.48 -3.90
C ASP A 29 36.90 13.76 -4.04
N ASN A 30 36.67 13.11 -5.18
CA ASN A 30 35.39 12.39 -5.37
C ASN A 30 35.31 11.15 -4.45
N PRO A 31 34.26 11.02 -3.63
CA PRO A 31 34.14 9.91 -2.68
C PRO A 31 34.00 8.52 -3.34
N ALA A 32 33.76 8.45 -4.63
CA ALA A 32 33.70 7.20 -5.38
C ALA A 32 35.10 6.62 -5.71
N ILE A 33 36.18 7.41 -5.68
CA ILE A 33 37.52 7.00 -6.08
C ILE A 33 38.04 5.78 -5.28
N PRO A 34 37.92 5.69 -3.94
CA PRO A 34 38.40 4.54 -3.21
C PRO A 34 37.74 3.24 -3.67
N TYR A 35 36.43 3.28 -3.96
CA TYR A 35 35.68 2.12 -4.46
C TYR A 35 36.11 1.70 -5.86
N PHE A 36 36.31 2.67 -6.75
CA PHE A 36 36.85 2.39 -8.10
C PHE A 36 38.28 1.85 -8.07
N ASN A 37 39.12 2.40 -7.25
CA ASN A 37 40.49 1.89 -7.09
C ASN A 37 40.47 0.44 -6.60
N ASN A 38 39.64 0.11 -5.61
CA ASN A 38 39.48 -1.26 -5.15
C ASN A 38 38.98 -2.17 -6.29
N PHE A 39 37.97 -1.75 -7.04
CA PHE A 39 37.49 -2.50 -8.22
C PHE A 39 38.60 -2.70 -9.26
N CYS A 40 39.38 -1.69 -9.57
CA CYS A 40 40.48 -1.76 -10.55
C CYS A 40 41.63 -2.69 -10.11
N THR A 41 41.82 -2.93 -8.82
CA THR A 41 42.84 -3.86 -8.27
C THR A 41 42.41 -5.31 -8.26
N MET A 42 41.12 -5.59 -8.46
CA MET A 42 40.58 -6.95 -8.52
C MET A 42 41.03 -7.67 -9.80
N SER A 43 41.09 -8.99 -9.76
CA SER A 43 41.33 -9.79 -10.95
C SER A 43 40.20 -9.61 -11.97
N ALA A 44 40.50 -9.79 -13.25
CA ALA A 44 39.50 -9.64 -14.33
C ALA A 44 38.25 -10.51 -14.10
N GLN A 45 38.44 -11.74 -13.63
CA GLN A 45 37.34 -12.66 -13.32
C GLN A 45 36.42 -12.10 -12.22
N VAL A 46 36.98 -11.49 -11.17
CA VAL A 46 36.20 -10.90 -10.07
C VAL A 46 35.50 -9.64 -10.55
N GLN A 47 36.14 -8.81 -11.38
CA GLN A 47 35.52 -7.64 -11.98
C GLN A 47 34.31 -8.02 -12.83
N ASP A 48 34.39 -9.08 -13.65
CA ASP A 48 33.30 -9.58 -14.46
C ASP A 48 32.16 -10.17 -13.61
N GLN A 49 32.49 -10.86 -12.52
CA GLN A 49 31.49 -11.34 -11.56
C GLN A 49 30.73 -10.18 -10.88
N CYS A 50 31.45 -9.15 -10.42
CA CYS A 50 30.85 -7.95 -9.84
C CYS A 50 29.91 -7.25 -10.85
N LYS A 51 30.38 -7.14 -12.10
CA LYS A 51 29.62 -6.52 -13.18
C LYS A 51 28.38 -7.32 -13.52
N SER A 52 28.48 -8.63 -13.61
CA SER A 52 27.34 -9.55 -13.85
C SER A 52 26.33 -9.48 -12.72
N GLY A 53 26.78 -9.50 -11.46
CA GLY A 53 25.91 -9.33 -10.29
C GLY A 53 25.16 -8.00 -10.32
N LEU A 54 25.85 -6.89 -10.59
CA LEU A 54 25.22 -5.58 -10.69
C LEU A 54 24.24 -5.50 -11.87
N SER A 55 24.58 -6.10 -13.02
CA SER A 55 23.71 -6.19 -14.18
C SER A 55 22.40 -6.90 -13.86
N SER A 56 22.44 -8.02 -13.13
CA SER A 56 21.24 -8.75 -12.74
C SER A 56 20.32 -7.94 -11.83
N HIS A 57 20.88 -7.15 -10.91
CA HIS A 57 20.09 -6.23 -10.07
C HIS A 57 19.47 -5.08 -10.85
N LEU A 58 20.08 -4.68 -11.96
CA LEU A 58 19.60 -3.60 -12.82
C LEU A 58 18.78 -4.10 -14.02
N GLU A 59 18.50 -5.39 -14.11
CA GLU A 59 17.81 -6.01 -15.26
C GLU A 59 16.45 -5.35 -15.56
N ALA A 60 15.72 -4.95 -14.53
CA ALA A 60 14.47 -4.21 -14.70
C ALA A 60 14.62 -2.93 -15.54
N LEU A 61 15.80 -2.30 -15.50
CA LEU A 61 16.14 -1.13 -16.31
C LEU A 61 16.43 -1.46 -17.78
N ALA A 62 16.45 -2.73 -18.18
CA ALA A 62 16.50 -3.12 -19.58
C ALA A 62 15.21 -2.77 -20.34
N ASN A 63 14.09 -2.64 -19.61
CA ASN A 63 12.81 -2.29 -20.19
C ASN A 63 12.77 -0.81 -20.63
N PRO A 64 12.57 -0.51 -21.93
CA PRO A 64 12.52 0.87 -22.43
C PRO A 64 11.43 1.74 -21.80
N VAL A 65 10.29 1.12 -21.41
CA VAL A 65 9.20 1.83 -20.75
C VAL A 65 9.62 2.30 -19.37
N ILE A 66 10.31 1.45 -18.62
CA ILE A 66 10.85 1.82 -17.30
C ILE A 66 11.92 2.90 -17.45
N GLN A 67 12.83 2.77 -18.44
CA GLN A 67 13.84 3.80 -18.72
C GLN A 67 13.20 5.16 -19.00
N LYS A 68 12.12 5.19 -19.76
CA LYS A 68 11.40 6.42 -20.07
C LYS A 68 10.70 6.97 -18.81
N LEU A 69 10.04 6.13 -18.04
CA LEU A 69 9.34 6.52 -16.81
C LEU A 69 10.27 7.19 -15.80
N ILE A 70 11.53 6.75 -15.70
CA ILE A 70 12.51 7.30 -14.75
C ILE A 70 13.46 8.34 -15.40
N SER A 71 13.23 8.74 -16.65
CA SER A 71 14.10 9.68 -17.36
C SER A 71 13.86 11.13 -16.96
N GLU A 72 12.66 11.44 -16.53
CA GLU A 72 12.19 12.77 -16.19
C GLU A 72 11.59 12.76 -14.77
N ASP A 73 11.56 13.91 -14.12
CA ASP A 73 10.98 14.10 -12.79
C ASP A 73 9.69 14.91 -12.92
N ASP A 74 8.61 14.20 -13.26
CA ASP A 74 7.31 14.81 -13.58
C ASP A 74 6.41 14.95 -12.35
N VAL A 75 6.75 14.27 -11.24
CA VAL A 75 5.87 14.14 -10.09
C VAL A 75 6.56 14.63 -8.82
N ASP A 76 6.14 15.77 -8.31
CA ASP A 76 6.57 16.26 -7.00
C ASP A 76 5.80 15.55 -5.88
N LEU A 77 6.40 14.51 -5.31
CA LEU A 77 5.82 13.73 -4.22
C LEU A 77 5.55 14.56 -2.96
N SER A 78 6.26 15.68 -2.78
CA SER A 78 6.07 16.57 -1.62
C SER A 78 4.75 17.35 -1.68
N LEU A 79 4.11 17.43 -2.84
CA LEU A 79 2.82 18.11 -3.00
C LEU A 79 1.71 17.45 -2.16
N LEU A 80 1.80 16.13 -1.91
CA LEU A 80 0.83 15.43 -1.04
C LEU A 80 0.70 16.08 0.34
N GLY A 81 1.80 16.59 0.90
CA GLY A 81 1.78 17.27 2.22
C GLY A 81 1.51 18.77 2.16
N LYS A 82 1.52 19.38 0.96
CA LYS A 82 1.36 20.83 0.76
C LYS A 82 -0.05 21.22 0.33
N ARG A 83 -0.70 20.38 -0.47
CA ARG A 83 -2.06 20.64 -1.00
C ARG A 83 -2.91 19.37 -1.00
N LYS A 84 -4.23 19.51 -1.03
CA LYS A 84 -5.15 18.37 -1.16
C LYS A 84 -5.05 17.80 -2.56
N CYS A 85 -4.48 16.61 -2.68
CA CYS A 85 -4.37 15.86 -3.93
C CYS A 85 -4.38 14.36 -3.65
N ILE A 86 -4.58 13.55 -4.67
CA ILE A 86 -4.56 12.09 -4.60
C ILE A 86 -3.61 11.59 -5.70
N TYR A 87 -2.68 10.74 -5.33
CA TYR A 87 -1.82 10.02 -6.27
C TYR A 87 -2.25 8.57 -6.33
N TYR A 88 -2.59 8.11 -7.53
CA TYR A 88 -2.87 6.70 -7.80
C TYR A 88 -1.63 6.06 -8.39
N ILE A 89 -1.11 5.04 -7.73
CA ILE A 89 0.00 4.21 -8.19
C ILE A 89 -0.58 2.86 -8.55
N THR A 90 -0.64 2.55 -9.85
CA THR A 90 -1.17 1.28 -10.34
C THR A 90 -0.04 0.34 -10.72
N LEU A 91 -0.14 -0.91 -10.30
CA LEU A 91 0.75 -2.00 -10.69
C LEU A 91 0.06 -2.92 -11.68
N ASN A 92 0.85 -3.53 -12.57
CA ASN A 92 0.32 -4.58 -13.42
C ASN A 92 0.25 -5.89 -12.62
N ASP A 93 -0.98 -6.39 -12.40
CA ASP A 93 -1.25 -7.59 -11.62
C ASP A 93 -0.69 -8.87 -12.27
N GLN A 94 -0.54 -8.90 -13.60
CA GLN A 94 -0.07 -10.08 -14.31
C GLN A 94 1.41 -10.39 -14.04
N ASN A 95 2.24 -9.37 -13.82
CA ASN A 95 3.66 -9.53 -13.50
C ASN A 95 4.19 -8.35 -12.68
N PRO A 96 3.94 -8.31 -11.36
CA PRO A 96 4.36 -7.18 -10.51
C PRO A 96 5.88 -7.15 -10.26
N LYS A 97 6.58 -8.30 -10.33
CA LYS A 97 7.99 -8.40 -9.95
C LYS A 97 8.93 -7.40 -10.63
N PRO A 98 8.86 -7.16 -11.97
CA PRO A 98 9.76 -6.22 -12.62
C PRO A 98 9.58 -4.76 -12.19
N THR A 99 8.41 -4.40 -11.64
CA THR A 99 8.06 -3.03 -11.27
C THR A 99 7.96 -2.80 -9.77
N SER A 100 7.90 -3.85 -8.95
CA SER A 100 7.79 -3.74 -7.49
C SER A 100 8.91 -2.93 -6.85
N TRP A 101 10.16 -3.08 -7.34
CA TRP A 101 11.29 -2.29 -6.85
C TRP A 101 11.10 -0.79 -7.09
N LEU A 102 10.52 -0.39 -8.24
CA LEU A 102 10.24 1.00 -8.57
C LEU A 102 9.19 1.58 -7.62
N VAL A 103 8.15 0.81 -7.32
CA VAL A 103 7.11 1.20 -6.37
C VAL A 103 7.67 1.30 -4.96
N ALA A 104 8.46 0.32 -4.53
CA ALA A 104 9.15 0.38 -3.23
C ALA A 104 10.06 1.61 -3.12
N MET A 105 10.78 1.96 -4.19
CA MET A 105 11.58 3.18 -4.27
C MET A 105 10.71 4.43 -4.20
N THR A 106 9.60 4.47 -4.91
CA THR A 106 8.65 5.59 -4.88
C THR A 106 8.10 5.82 -3.47
N PHE A 107 7.68 4.77 -2.77
CA PHE A 107 7.27 4.89 -1.36
C PHE A 107 8.42 5.34 -0.47
N THR A 108 9.64 4.86 -0.70
CA THR A 108 10.82 5.30 0.05
C THR A 108 11.05 6.80 -0.11
N LEU A 109 11.00 7.30 -1.33
CA LEU A 109 11.13 8.73 -1.64
C LEU A 109 9.98 9.55 -1.06
N MET A 110 8.74 9.05 -1.12
CA MET A 110 7.59 9.70 -0.47
C MET A 110 7.81 9.84 1.04
N PHE A 111 8.22 8.78 1.72
CA PHE A 111 8.51 8.86 3.15
C PHE A 111 9.59 9.88 3.46
N GLU A 112 10.66 9.92 2.67
CA GLU A 112 11.76 10.87 2.86
C GLU A 112 11.32 12.32 2.64
N GLN A 113 10.66 12.60 1.52
CA GLN A 113 10.22 13.96 1.18
C GLN A 113 9.14 14.47 2.15
N LEU A 114 8.16 13.64 2.51
CA LEU A 114 7.12 14.01 3.46
C LEU A 114 7.68 14.22 4.87
N THR A 115 8.64 13.38 5.29
CA THR A 115 9.33 13.54 6.57
C THR A 115 10.12 14.84 6.60
N GLN A 116 10.92 15.14 5.57
CA GLN A 116 11.66 16.39 5.45
C GLN A 116 10.74 17.61 5.45
N LEU A 117 9.60 17.53 4.75
CA LEU A 117 8.60 18.59 4.73
C LEU A 117 8.01 18.84 6.13
N ALA A 118 7.69 17.77 6.86
CA ALA A 118 7.18 17.86 8.22
C ALA A 118 8.22 18.43 9.19
N ASP A 119 9.47 17.94 9.11
CA ASP A 119 10.55 18.37 9.97
C ASP A 119 10.95 19.85 9.75
N ALA A 120 10.67 20.38 8.55
CA ALA A 120 10.84 21.80 8.25
C ALA A 120 9.75 22.70 8.87
N GLN A 121 8.65 22.12 9.39
CA GLN A 121 7.61 22.89 10.08
C GLN A 121 7.93 23.06 11.56
N MET A 122 7.51 24.17 12.17
CA MET A 122 7.74 24.44 13.61
C MET A 122 7.12 23.39 14.54
N ASN A 123 6.01 22.77 14.13
CA ASN A 123 5.32 21.74 14.90
C ASN A 123 5.70 20.31 14.50
N HIS A 124 6.68 20.15 13.60
CA HIS A 124 7.11 18.87 13.04
C HIS A 124 5.99 18.02 12.43
N LYS A 125 4.96 18.66 11.86
CA LYS A 125 3.82 18.01 11.23
C LYS A 125 3.64 18.51 9.82
N LEU A 126 3.07 17.64 8.96
CA LEU A 126 2.70 18.05 7.61
C LEU A 126 1.63 19.15 7.65
N PRO A 127 1.71 20.16 6.77
CA PRO A 127 0.65 21.15 6.59
C PRO A 127 -0.72 20.52 6.27
N ILE A 128 -0.71 19.44 5.51
CA ILE A 128 -1.89 18.61 5.20
C ILE A 128 -1.54 17.17 5.55
N PRO A 129 -2.34 16.50 6.42
CA PRO A 129 -2.15 15.09 6.73
C PRO A 129 -2.20 14.21 5.49
N VAL A 130 -1.28 13.25 5.39
CA VAL A 130 -1.20 12.32 4.25
C VAL A 130 -1.57 10.91 4.70
N THR A 131 -2.39 10.25 3.89
CA THR A 131 -2.72 8.83 4.08
C THR A 131 -2.14 8.03 2.93
N LEU A 132 -1.29 7.07 3.24
CA LEU A 132 -0.73 6.09 2.31
C LEU A 132 -1.57 4.81 2.42
N LEU A 133 -2.44 4.57 1.43
CA LEU A 133 -3.25 3.36 1.33
C LEU A 133 -2.51 2.36 0.44
N MET A 134 -1.95 1.35 1.06
CA MET A 134 -1.14 0.31 0.40
C MET A 134 -1.97 -0.96 0.28
N ASP A 135 -2.81 -1.00 -0.75
CA ASP A 135 -3.60 -2.17 -1.09
C ASP A 135 -2.71 -3.27 -1.67
N GLU A 136 -3.00 -4.52 -1.33
CA GLU A 136 -2.16 -5.68 -1.68
C GLU A 136 -0.67 -5.45 -1.38
N PHE A 137 -0.38 -5.03 -0.16
CA PHE A 137 0.96 -4.63 0.29
C PHE A 137 2.06 -5.63 -0.09
N TYR A 138 1.73 -6.92 -0.14
CA TYR A 138 2.68 -7.96 -0.57
C TYR A 138 3.22 -7.72 -1.99
N ASN A 139 2.41 -7.21 -2.91
CA ASN A 139 2.79 -6.97 -4.29
C ASN A 139 3.69 -5.74 -4.47
N LEU A 140 3.73 -4.85 -3.48
CA LEU A 140 4.63 -3.70 -3.51
C LEU A 140 6.11 -4.09 -3.34
N GLY A 141 6.36 -5.31 -2.85
CA GLY A 141 7.70 -5.76 -2.49
C GLY A 141 8.20 -5.16 -1.17
N VAL A 142 9.49 -5.34 -0.88
CA VAL A 142 10.10 -4.84 0.34
C VAL A 142 10.38 -3.35 0.21
N ILE A 143 9.69 -2.53 1.01
CA ILE A 143 10.01 -1.10 1.17
C ILE A 143 11.16 -1.00 2.20
N PRO A 144 12.34 -0.51 1.82
CA PRO A 144 13.49 -0.47 2.72
C PRO A 144 13.22 0.28 4.03
N ALA A 145 13.57 -0.35 5.15
CA ALA A 145 13.41 0.20 6.50
C ALA A 145 11.94 0.60 6.86
N PHE A 146 10.94 -0.04 6.24
CA PHE A 146 9.52 0.27 6.49
C PHE A 146 9.13 0.03 7.95
N ASP A 147 9.66 -1.04 8.57
CA ASP A 147 9.48 -1.37 9.99
C ASP A 147 9.90 -0.23 10.93
N SER A 148 10.93 0.51 10.57
CA SER A 148 11.40 1.68 11.32
C SER A 148 10.63 2.96 10.93
N LYS A 149 10.35 3.14 9.64
CA LYS A 149 9.66 4.32 9.13
C LYS A 149 8.24 4.41 9.66
N ILE A 150 7.49 3.32 9.71
CA ILE A 150 6.09 3.31 10.16
C ILE A 150 5.92 3.80 11.60
N SER A 151 6.91 3.55 12.47
CA SER A 151 6.88 4.04 13.85
C SER A 151 7.10 5.55 13.96
N GLN A 152 7.88 6.13 13.04
CA GLN A 152 8.30 7.53 13.08
C GLN A 152 7.30 8.48 12.43
N VAL A 153 6.60 8.02 11.39
CA VAL A 153 5.77 8.89 10.55
C VAL A 153 4.45 9.33 11.21
N ARG A 154 3.99 8.59 12.23
CA ARG A 154 2.76 8.91 12.96
C ARG A 154 2.77 10.32 13.56
N SER A 155 3.88 10.72 14.19
CA SER A 155 4.04 12.05 14.82
C SER A 155 3.99 13.19 13.80
N ARG A 156 4.22 12.90 12.53
CA ARG A 156 4.26 13.85 11.40
C ARG A 156 2.95 13.95 10.62
N ASP A 157 1.87 13.34 11.13
CA ASP A 157 0.56 13.24 10.47
C ASP A 157 0.60 12.48 9.13
N ILE A 158 1.52 11.51 9.01
CA ILE A 158 1.53 10.53 7.92
C ILE A 158 0.91 9.24 8.45
N ARG A 159 -0.14 8.78 7.81
CA ARG A 159 -0.92 7.59 8.17
C ARG A 159 -0.68 6.49 7.14
N CYS A 160 -0.39 5.29 7.62
CA CYS A 160 -0.20 4.12 6.76
C CYS A 160 -1.38 3.16 6.95
N TRP A 161 -2.01 2.76 5.85
CA TRP A 161 -2.97 1.68 5.78
C TRP A 161 -2.34 0.55 5.00
N VAL A 162 -2.07 -0.54 5.70
CA VAL A 162 -1.44 -1.74 5.12
C VAL A 162 -2.50 -2.80 4.99
N VAL A 163 -2.80 -3.23 3.76
CA VAL A 163 -3.79 -4.28 3.48
C VAL A 163 -3.05 -5.54 3.05
N VAL A 164 -3.28 -6.63 3.78
CA VAL A 164 -2.68 -7.94 3.52
C VAL A 164 -3.74 -9.04 3.60
N GLN A 165 -3.54 -10.12 2.90
CA GLN A 165 -4.44 -11.26 2.93
C GLN A 165 -4.17 -12.18 4.14
N SER A 166 -2.94 -12.17 4.65
CA SER A 166 -2.51 -12.94 5.84
C SER A 166 -1.25 -12.32 6.45
N LEU A 167 -1.01 -12.59 7.74
CA LEU A 167 0.22 -12.17 8.40
C LEU A 167 1.47 -12.86 7.82
N ALA A 168 1.32 -14.07 7.28
CA ALA A 168 2.40 -14.78 6.60
C ALA A 168 2.96 -14.01 5.39
N GLN A 169 2.18 -13.14 4.74
CA GLN A 169 2.69 -12.28 3.68
C GLN A 169 3.67 -11.24 4.22
N LEU A 170 3.39 -10.66 5.40
CA LEU A 170 4.33 -9.74 6.06
C LEU A 170 5.59 -10.46 6.52
N GLU A 171 5.45 -11.65 7.10
CA GLU A 171 6.57 -12.49 7.51
C GLU A 171 7.48 -12.83 6.32
N THR A 172 6.89 -13.16 5.16
CA THR A 172 7.66 -13.45 3.93
C THR A 172 8.45 -12.23 3.45
N LEU A 173 7.90 -11.00 3.58
CA LEU A 173 8.56 -9.78 3.12
C LEU A 173 9.61 -9.26 4.11
N TYR A 174 9.32 -9.34 5.41
CA TYR A 174 10.09 -8.64 6.45
C TYR A 174 10.74 -9.58 7.48
N ASP A 175 10.65 -10.91 7.26
CA ASP A 175 11.23 -11.92 8.17
C ASP A 175 10.87 -11.57 9.65
N LYS A 176 11.82 -11.55 10.54
CA LYS A 176 11.62 -11.30 11.97
C LYS A 176 11.15 -9.88 12.32
N THR A 177 11.21 -8.94 11.39
CA THR A 177 10.82 -7.54 11.66
C THR A 177 9.34 -7.25 11.36
N TRP A 178 8.59 -8.20 10.81
CA TRP A 178 7.18 -8.04 10.50
C TRP A 178 6.32 -7.71 11.74
N GLU A 179 6.67 -8.28 12.90
CA GLU A 179 5.96 -8.01 14.16
C GLU A 179 5.99 -6.54 14.54
N LYS A 180 7.12 -5.84 14.28
CA LYS A 180 7.24 -4.39 14.54
C LYS A 180 6.25 -3.57 13.71
N ILE A 181 6.01 -3.98 12.45
CA ILE A 181 5.03 -3.32 11.59
C ILE A 181 3.64 -3.46 12.20
N VAL A 182 3.34 -4.66 12.67
CA VAL A 182 2.07 -5.02 13.30
C VAL A 182 1.86 -4.24 14.60
N GLU A 183 2.87 -4.19 15.47
CA GLU A 183 2.85 -3.45 16.75
C GLU A 183 2.65 -1.93 16.56
N CYS A 184 3.11 -1.37 15.44
CA CYS A 184 2.90 0.04 15.11
C CYS A 184 1.46 0.36 14.70
N CYS A 185 0.65 -0.63 14.34
CA CYS A 185 -0.74 -0.45 13.96
C CYS A 185 -1.60 -0.24 15.21
N THR A 186 -2.36 0.84 15.23
CA THR A 186 -3.28 1.17 16.33
C THR A 186 -4.71 0.69 16.09
N THR A 187 -5.02 0.36 14.85
CA THR A 187 -6.34 -0.10 14.43
C THR A 187 -6.18 -1.29 13.49
N TRP A 188 -6.97 -2.33 13.73
CA TRP A 188 -6.98 -3.57 12.96
C TRP A 188 -8.40 -3.81 12.49
N ILE A 189 -8.54 -4.04 11.20
CA ILE A 189 -9.81 -4.43 10.59
C ILE A 189 -9.61 -5.83 10.04
N VAL A 190 -10.19 -6.81 10.70
CA VAL A 190 -10.04 -8.22 10.34
C VAL A 190 -11.32 -8.71 9.70
N MET A 191 -11.22 -9.02 8.43
CA MET A 191 -12.27 -9.66 7.66
C MET A 191 -12.14 -11.18 7.81
N LYS A 192 -12.94 -11.95 7.08
CA LYS A 192 -12.83 -13.41 7.09
C LYS A 192 -11.39 -13.84 6.79
N VAL A 193 -10.78 -14.58 7.71
CA VAL A 193 -9.42 -15.12 7.63
C VAL A 193 -9.48 -16.61 7.33
N ASN A 194 -8.74 -17.06 6.31
CA ASN A 194 -8.62 -18.48 6.00
C ASN A 194 -7.34 -19.11 6.62
N ALA A 195 -6.28 -18.32 6.77
CA ALA A 195 -5.00 -18.78 7.31
C ALA A 195 -5.10 -19.02 8.82
N GLN A 196 -4.77 -20.25 9.26
CA GLN A 196 -4.87 -20.65 10.66
C GLN A 196 -3.98 -19.80 11.58
N GLY A 197 -2.71 -19.61 11.26
CA GLY A 197 -1.79 -18.80 12.08
C GLY A 197 -2.26 -17.36 12.26
N THR A 198 -2.86 -16.76 11.23
CA THR A 198 -3.46 -15.42 11.34
C THR A 198 -4.68 -15.43 12.26
N ALA A 199 -5.53 -16.46 12.18
CA ALA A 199 -6.70 -16.58 13.07
C ALA A 199 -6.28 -16.78 14.53
N GLU A 200 -5.28 -17.64 14.81
CA GLU A 200 -4.72 -17.86 16.14
C GLU A 200 -4.06 -16.59 16.72
N TYR A 201 -3.43 -15.77 15.88
CA TYR A 201 -2.91 -14.49 16.31
C TYR A 201 -4.02 -13.57 16.83
N PHE A 202 -5.12 -13.44 16.09
CA PHE A 202 -6.24 -12.59 16.47
C PHE A 202 -7.09 -13.21 17.62
N GLU A 203 -7.14 -14.53 17.76
CA GLU A 203 -7.68 -15.19 18.94
C GLU A 203 -6.97 -14.71 20.20
N LYS A 204 -5.64 -14.78 20.23
CA LYS A 204 -4.84 -14.30 21.36
C LYS A 204 -5.04 -12.81 21.63
N MET A 205 -5.14 -12.00 20.58
CA MET A 205 -5.42 -10.56 20.72
C MET A 205 -6.82 -10.27 21.27
N SER A 206 -7.79 -11.15 21.06
CA SER A 206 -9.17 -10.95 21.53
C SER A 206 -9.30 -10.97 23.05
N GLY A 207 -8.31 -11.57 23.74
CA GLY A 207 -8.32 -11.72 25.19
C GLY A 207 -9.32 -12.75 25.67
N VAL A 208 -9.53 -12.79 26.99
CA VAL A 208 -10.42 -13.75 27.67
C VAL A 208 -11.58 -13.04 28.32
N GLN A 209 -12.72 -13.71 28.37
CA GLN A 209 -13.91 -13.30 29.11
C GLN A 209 -14.35 -14.40 30.04
N THR A 210 -14.98 -14.00 31.16
CA THR A 210 -15.63 -14.94 32.08
C THR A 210 -17.03 -15.20 31.59
N ILE A 211 -17.39 -16.47 31.46
CA ILE A 211 -18.76 -16.91 31.14
C ILE A 211 -19.31 -17.78 32.24
N ASP A 212 -20.62 -17.68 32.49
CA ASP A 212 -21.32 -18.58 33.38
C ASP A 212 -21.71 -19.84 32.59
N THR A 213 -21.19 -20.99 33.04
CA THR A 213 -21.53 -22.29 32.47
C THR A 213 -22.58 -22.95 33.38
N THR A 214 -23.72 -23.29 32.81
CA THR A 214 -24.80 -23.99 33.52
C THR A 214 -24.70 -25.47 33.20
N SER A 215 -24.59 -26.29 34.25
CA SER A 215 -24.67 -27.74 34.14
C SER A 215 -25.91 -28.22 34.84
N ASP A 216 -26.81 -28.86 34.09
CA ASP A 216 -28.01 -29.48 34.62
C ASP A 216 -27.74 -30.98 34.82
N ARG A 217 -27.80 -31.42 36.06
CA ARG A 217 -27.66 -32.83 36.44
C ARG A 217 -29.05 -33.41 36.74
N PHE A 218 -29.48 -34.35 35.94
CA PHE A 218 -30.71 -35.09 36.17
C PHE A 218 -30.40 -36.24 37.14
N MET A 219 -31.00 -36.22 38.33
CA MET A 219 -30.96 -37.35 39.24
C MET A 219 -32.28 -38.08 39.18
N GLU A 220 -32.28 -39.31 38.72
CA GLU A 220 -33.38 -40.24 38.90
C GLU A 220 -33.19 -40.95 40.24
N THR A 221 -33.96 -40.58 41.23
CA THR A 221 -34.00 -41.32 42.48
C THR A 221 -35.16 -42.30 42.41
N LYS A 222 -34.88 -43.61 42.36
CA LYS A 222 -35.91 -44.67 42.56
C LYS A 222 -36.23 -44.76 44.03
N THR A 223 -37.34 -44.27 44.37
CA THR A 223 -37.98 -44.58 45.68
C THR A 223 -39.05 -45.63 45.46
N ASP A 224 -39.13 -46.63 46.34
CA ASP A 224 -39.96 -47.84 46.25
C ASP A 224 -41.48 -47.60 46.28
N ALA A 225 -41.99 -46.42 46.03
CA ALA A 225 -43.40 -46.10 45.96
C ALA A 225 -43.66 -45.07 44.86
N ILE A 226 -43.95 -45.52 43.65
CA ILE A 226 -44.79 -44.90 42.58
C ILE A 226 -44.80 -43.38 42.48
N GLN A 227 -43.71 -42.67 42.85
CA GLN A 227 -43.50 -41.23 42.50
C GLN A 227 -42.14 -41.01 42.05
N TYR A 228 -41.99 -40.71 40.72
CA TYR A 228 -40.76 -40.24 40.12
C TYR A 228 -40.63 -38.76 40.50
N HIS A 229 -39.68 -38.42 41.38
CA HIS A 229 -39.22 -37.03 41.53
C HIS A 229 -37.98 -36.80 40.65
N ASN A 230 -38.18 -36.07 39.59
CA ASN A 230 -37.10 -35.59 38.80
C ASN A 230 -36.57 -34.29 39.44
N GLU A 231 -35.53 -34.39 40.25
CA GLU A 231 -34.81 -33.20 40.72
C GLU A 231 -33.75 -32.80 39.69
N VAL A 232 -33.90 -31.62 39.16
CA VAL A 232 -32.88 -31.00 38.29
C VAL A 232 -31.98 -30.15 39.17
N GLN A 233 -30.77 -30.66 39.42
CA GLN A 233 -29.78 -29.90 40.15
C GLN A 233 -29.02 -29.03 39.16
N ARG A 234 -29.27 -27.72 39.19
CA ARG A 234 -28.58 -26.74 38.33
C ARG A 234 -27.37 -26.17 39.05
N THR A 235 -26.18 -26.41 38.53
CA THR A 235 -24.93 -25.82 39.01
C THR A 235 -24.46 -24.76 38.02
N VAL A 236 -24.26 -23.54 38.52
CA VAL A 236 -23.67 -22.45 37.76
C VAL A 236 -22.20 -22.34 38.16
N ALA A 237 -21.29 -22.50 37.22
CA ALA A 237 -19.88 -22.35 37.44
C ALA A 237 -19.33 -21.28 36.48
N GLN A 238 -18.41 -20.47 36.97
CA GLN A 238 -17.71 -19.52 36.13
C GLN A 238 -16.53 -20.19 35.44
N SER A 239 -16.43 -20.02 34.14
CA SER A 239 -15.29 -20.50 33.35
C SER A 239 -14.74 -19.37 32.49
N GLN A 240 -13.44 -19.44 32.15
CA GLN A 240 -12.82 -18.52 31.25
C GLN A 240 -12.93 -19.03 29.80
N ARG A 241 -13.21 -18.12 28.88
CA ARG A 241 -13.28 -18.37 27.45
C ARG A 241 -12.57 -17.25 26.69
N MET A 242 -11.91 -17.59 25.59
CA MET A 242 -11.48 -16.56 24.62
C MET A 242 -12.69 -15.78 24.10
N VAL A 243 -12.56 -14.46 23.93
CA VAL A 243 -13.64 -13.62 23.38
C VAL A 243 -14.01 -14.12 22.00
N TYR A 244 -13.00 -14.40 21.17
CA TYR A 244 -13.14 -15.08 19.88
C TYR A 244 -12.14 -16.23 19.79
N PHE A 245 -12.59 -17.42 19.44
CA PHE A 245 -11.72 -18.53 19.06
C PHE A 245 -11.29 -18.38 17.59
N ALA A 246 -10.12 -18.95 17.24
CA ALA A 246 -9.61 -18.95 15.87
C ALA A 246 -10.63 -19.50 14.87
N ASP A 247 -11.38 -20.52 15.26
CA ASP A 247 -12.42 -21.13 14.45
C ASP A 247 -13.63 -20.20 14.22
N GLU A 248 -14.01 -19.42 15.22
CA GLU A 248 -15.05 -18.39 15.10
C GLU A 248 -14.63 -17.27 14.16
N ILE A 249 -13.37 -16.81 14.25
CA ILE A 249 -12.79 -15.81 13.34
C ILE A 249 -12.79 -16.33 11.89
N ARG A 250 -12.44 -17.60 11.68
CA ARG A 250 -12.45 -18.23 10.35
C ARG A 250 -13.87 -18.40 9.79
N ARG A 251 -14.88 -18.58 10.66
CA ARG A 251 -16.29 -18.71 10.30
C ARG A 251 -17.04 -17.39 10.32
N LEU A 252 -16.35 -16.27 10.51
CA LEU A 252 -16.98 -14.94 10.51
C LEU A 252 -17.83 -14.77 9.25
N LYS A 253 -19.05 -14.24 9.43
CA LYS A 253 -19.97 -14.00 8.32
C LYS A 253 -19.33 -13.04 7.31
N PRO A 254 -19.52 -13.25 5.99
CA PRO A 254 -18.96 -12.36 4.96
C PRO A 254 -19.38 -10.89 5.11
N THR A 255 -20.49 -10.64 5.76
CA THR A 255 -21.05 -9.30 6.03
C THR A 255 -20.49 -8.65 7.29
N HIS A 256 -19.64 -9.31 8.05
CA HIS A 256 -19.11 -8.81 9.32
C HIS A 256 -17.60 -8.64 9.28
N VAL A 257 -17.10 -7.76 10.14
CA VAL A 257 -15.68 -7.53 10.39
C VAL A 257 -15.43 -7.44 11.89
N LEU A 258 -14.26 -7.86 12.32
CA LEU A 258 -13.78 -7.61 13.67
C LEU A 258 -12.85 -6.41 13.64
N VAL A 259 -13.05 -5.48 14.55
CA VAL A 259 -12.25 -4.27 14.66
C VAL A 259 -11.61 -4.20 16.03
N TRP A 260 -10.30 -4.09 16.06
CA TRP A 260 -9.54 -3.78 17.27
C TRP A 260 -9.02 -2.35 17.17
N VAL A 261 -9.18 -1.60 18.23
CA VAL A 261 -8.57 -0.29 18.40
C VAL A 261 -7.74 -0.36 19.68
N SER A 262 -6.50 0.09 19.63
CA SER A 262 -5.60 0.06 20.78
C SER A 262 -6.25 0.69 22.02
N GLY A 263 -6.25 -0.05 23.13
CA GLY A 263 -6.89 0.34 24.40
C GLY A 263 -8.38 0.07 24.49
N HIS A 264 -8.99 -0.56 23.48
CA HIS A 264 -10.41 -0.94 23.47
C HIS A 264 -10.60 -2.43 23.24
N ASN A 265 -11.75 -2.95 23.67
CA ASN A 265 -12.14 -4.31 23.36
C ASN A 265 -12.44 -4.47 21.87
N VAL A 266 -12.31 -5.71 21.39
CA VAL A 266 -12.70 -6.05 20.02
C VAL A 266 -14.20 -5.78 19.82
N ALA A 267 -14.53 -5.21 18.65
CA ALA A 267 -15.90 -4.99 18.24
C ALA A 267 -16.21 -5.77 16.96
N GLU A 268 -17.34 -6.47 16.90
CA GLU A 268 -17.87 -7.04 15.68
C GLU A 268 -18.83 -6.04 15.05
N LEU A 269 -18.57 -5.66 13.81
CA LEU A 269 -19.31 -4.65 13.07
C LEU A 269 -19.82 -5.23 11.75
N GLU A 270 -20.93 -4.70 11.26
CA GLU A 270 -21.44 -5.04 9.94
C GLU A 270 -20.71 -4.25 8.87
N LYS A 271 -20.31 -4.93 7.78
CA LYS A 271 -19.66 -4.31 6.62
C LYS A 271 -20.68 -3.51 5.80
N VAL A 272 -20.37 -2.27 5.57
CA VAL A 272 -21.10 -1.47 4.58
C VAL A 272 -20.44 -1.68 3.22
N GLY A 273 -21.13 -2.33 2.28
CA GLY A 273 -20.65 -2.46 0.91
C GLY A 273 -20.58 -1.10 0.24
N TYR A 274 -19.52 -0.83 -0.54
CA TYR A 274 -19.38 0.46 -1.24
C TYR A 274 -20.58 0.73 -2.18
N THR A 275 -21.21 -0.32 -2.70
CA THR A 275 -22.40 -0.20 -3.59
C THR A 275 -23.64 0.30 -2.86
N SER A 276 -23.73 0.13 -1.56
CA SER A 276 -24.83 0.63 -0.72
C SER A 276 -24.54 2.01 -0.11
N HIS A 277 -23.28 2.49 -0.25
CA HIS A 277 -22.91 3.81 0.26
C HIS A 277 -23.59 4.93 -0.57
N PRO A 278 -24.12 5.99 0.04
CA PRO A 278 -24.79 7.07 -0.69
C PRO A 278 -23.97 7.68 -1.82
N MET A 279 -22.64 7.78 -1.64
CA MET A 279 -21.72 8.29 -2.66
C MET A 279 -21.47 7.32 -3.82
N CYS A 280 -21.99 6.09 -3.77
CA CYS A 280 -21.71 5.09 -4.81
C CYS A 280 -22.18 5.55 -6.21
N LYS A 281 -23.26 6.29 -6.29
CA LYS A 281 -23.75 6.85 -7.56
C LYS A 281 -22.72 7.79 -8.16
N GLU A 282 -22.21 8.73 -7.36
CA GLU A 282 -21.17 9.68 -7.79
C GLU A 282 -19.90 8.96 -8.23
N ILE A 283 -19.46 7.94 -7.48
CA ILE A 283 -18.27 7.13 -7.82
C ILE A 283 -18.46 6.38 -9.15
N ARG A 284 -19.65 5.84 -9.41
CA ARG A 284 -19.92 5.08 -10.65
C ARG A 284 -20.01 5.98 -11.90
N GLU A 285 -20.38 7.23 -11.73
CA GLU A 285 -20.44 8.21 -12.80
C GLU A 285 -19.06 8.78 -13.16
N CYS A 286 -18.07 8.62 -12.26
CA CYS A 286 -16.69 9.00 -12.54
C CYS A 286 -16.04 7.98 -13.49
N ASN A 287 -15.70 8.41 -14.69
CA ASN A 287 -14.97 7.61 -15.65
C ASN A 287 -13.46 7.70 -15.40
N CYS A 288 -12.88 6.68 -14.76
CA CYS A 288 -11.44 6.65 -14.43
C CYS A 288 -10.53 6.63 -15.67
N VAL A 289 -11.06 6.27 -16.84
CA VAL A 289 -10.31 6.22 -18.11
C VAL A 289 -9.97 7.62 -18.63
N ALA A 290 -10.62 8.66 -18.09
CA ALA A 290 -10.39 10.04 -18.50
C ALA A 290 -9.04 10.64 -18.04
N HIS A 291 -8.36 10.01 -17.08
CA HIS A 291 -7.09 10.51 -16.54
C HIS A 291 -5.90 9.86 -17.22
N ILE A 292 -5.56 10.38 -18.39
CA ILE A 292 -4.34 9.97 -19.07
C ILE A 292 -3.18 10.79 -18.49
N PRO A 293 -2.12 10.13 -18.01
CA PRO A 293 -0.95 10.83 -17.50
C PRO A 293 -0.38 11.82 -18.51
N ASN A 294 0.07 13.00 -18.09
CA ASN A 294 0.63 14.03 -18.97
C ASN A 294 1.76 13.54 -19.89
N TRP A 295 2.55 12.55 -19.41
CA TRP A 295 3.61 11.96 -20.23
C TRP A 295 3.08 11.26 -21.49
N VAL A 296 1.84 10.74 -21.48
CA VAL A 296 1.22 10.14 -22.65
C VAL A 296 0.95 11.18 -23.74
N TYR A 297 0.62 12.41 -23.37
CA TYR A 297 0.41 13.50 -24.33
C TYR A 297 1.70 13.97 -24.98
N ASN A 298 2.84 13.82 -24.31
CA ASN A 298 4.16 14.21 -24.79
C ASN A 298 4.81 13.13 -25.67
N LEU A 299 4.16 11.98 -25.87
CA LEU A 299 4.64 10.94 -26.77
C LEU A 299 4.50 11.36 -28.23
N SER A 300 5.54 11.11 -29.03
CA SER A 300 5.43 11.20 -30.49
C SER A 300 4.44 10.15 -31.02
N ALA A 301 3.87 10.38 -32.21
CA ALA A 301 2.96 9.43 -32.84
C ALA A 301 3.54 8.02 -32.95
N THR A 302 4.84 7.92 -33.29
CA THR A 302 5.55 6.63 -33.41
C THR A 302 5.72 5.92 -32.07
N GLU A 303 5.86 6.65 -30.96
CA GLU A 303 5.98 6.08 -29.61
C GLU A 303 4.62 5.62 -29.10
N ARG A 304 3.54 6.35 -29.41
CA ARG A 304 2.17 5.97 -29.08
C ARG A 304 1.78 4.66 -29.78
N GLU A 305 2.11 4.54 -31.07
CA GLU A 305 1.86 3.32 -31.85
C GLU A 305 2.62 2.11 -31.28
N LYS A 306 3.90 2.27 -30.93
CA LYS A 306 4.71 1.21 -30.31
C LYS A 306 4.21 0.77 -28.94
N LEU A 307 3.60 1.68 -28.18
CA LEU A 307 3.07 1.42 -26.85
C LEU A 307 1.59 0.98 -26.87
N GLY A 308 0.94 0.93 -28.05
CA GLY A 308 -0.48 0.65 -28.18
C GLY A 308 -1.38 1.68 -27.50
N VAL A 309 -0.89 2.92 -27.34
CA VAL A 309 -1.64 3.99 -26.70
C VAL A 309 -2.49 4.68 -27.77
N MET A 310 -3.76 4.93 -27.46
CA MET A 310 -4.69 5.66 -28.34
C MET A 310 -4.12 6.99 -28.82
N SER A 311 -4.38 7.35 -30.06
CA SER A 311 -4.06 8.67 -30.57
C SER A 311 -4.85 9.75 -29.84
N GLU A 312 -4.33 10.97 -29.82
CA GLU A 312 -5.02 12.11 -29.20
C GLU A 312 -6.44 12.28 -29.72
N LYS A 313 -6.65 12.01 -31.03
CA LYS A 313 -7.94 12.09 -31.70
C LYS A 313 -8.92 10.98 -31.26
N GLU A 314 -8.43 9.79 -31.00
CA GLU A 314 -9.23 8.67 -30.47
C GLU A 314 -9.59 8.89 -29.00
N LEU A 315 -8.70 9.51 -28.23
CA LEU A 315 -8.95 9.91 -26.84
C LEU A 315 -10.04 10.99 -26.75
N TRP A 316 -10.08 11.92 -27.71
CA TRP A 316 -11.14 12.95 -27.77
C TRP A 316 -12.48 12.40 -28.27
N GLN A 317 -12.46 11.31 -29.05
CA GLN A 317 -13.65 10.67 -29.59
C GLN A 317 -14.28 9.65 -28.62
N ALA A 318 -13.54 9.17 -27.64
CA ALA A 318 -14.09 8.37 -26.53
C ALA A 318 -15.05 9.28 -25.73
N GLU A 319 -16.33 9.04 -25.89
CA GLU A 319 -17.44 9.87 -25.39
C GLU A 319 -17.23 10.38 -23.96
N GLY A 320 -17.34 11.67 -23.79
CA GLY A 320 -17.48 12.34 -22.50
C GLY A 320 -16.20 12.61 -21.72
N THR A 321 -15.04 12.36 -22.28
CA THR A 321 -13.76 12.69 -21.61
C THR A 321 -13.41 14.15 -21.84
N GLN A 322 -13.75 15.00 -20.90
CA GLN A 322 -13.15 16.33 -20.83
C GLN A 322 -11.70 16.20 -20.35
N ARG A 323 -10.79 16.76 -21.12
CA ARG A 323 -9.40 16.94 -20.70
C ARG A 323 -9.38 17.81 -19.46
N ILE A 324 -9.02 17.23 -18.32
CA ILE A 324 -8.68 18.04 -17.16
C ILE A 324 -7.22 18.45 -17.39
N GLU A 325 -7.01 19.61 -17.97
CA GLU A 325 -5.71 20.27 -17.89
C GLU A 325 -5.39 20.44 -16.41
N LEU A 326 -4.13 20.33 -16.03
CA LEU A 326 -3.67 20.71 -14.70
C LEU A 326 -3.97 22.22 -14.54
N CYS A 327 -5.17 22.51 -14.09
CA CYS A 327 -5.62 23.86 -13.84
C CYS A 327 -4.80 24.44 -12.69
N THR A 328 -4.51 25.72 -12.76
CA THR A 328 -4.06 26.48 -11.60
C THR A 328 -5.12 26.38 -10.49
N GLU A 329 -4.76 26.64 -9.25
CA GLU A 329 -5.73 26.57 -8.13
C GLU A 329 -6.96 27.48 -8.35
N GLU A 330 -6.78 28.56 -9.11
CA GLU A 330 -7.84 29.51 -9.49
C GLU A 330 -8.73 28.93 -10.59
N ASP A 331 -8.17 28.30 -11.62
CA ASP A 331 -8.93 27.61 -12.67
C ASP A 331 -9.73 26.44 -12.10
N PHE A 332 -9.15 25.69 -11.16
CA PHE A 332 -9.82 24.59 -10.48
C PHE A 332 -11.02 25.10 -9.66
N LYS A 333 -10.87 26.19 -8.90
CA LYS A 333 -11.96 26.78 -8.13
C LYS A 333 -13.08 27.30 -9.03
N GLU A 334 -12.73 27.91 -10.16
CA GLU A 334 -13.72 28.48 -11.09
C GLU A 334 -14.49 27.39 -11.86
N HIS A 335 -13.80 26.40 -12.42
CA HIS A 335 -14.42 25.27 -13.14
C HIS A 335 -15.16 24.33 -12.20
N TRP A 336 -14.58 24.00 -11.06
CA TRP A 336 -15.21 23.15 -10.06
C TRP A 336 -16.49 23.75 -9.49
N ASN A 337 -16.53 25.04 -9.27
CA ASN A 337 -17.73 25.70 -8.77
C ASN A 337 -18.83 25.78 -9.83
N LYS A 338 -18.51 26.07 -11.08
CA LYS A 338 -19.48 26.15 -12.19
C LYS A 338 -20.07 24.78 -12.52
N ASP A 339 -19.24 23.76 -12.66
CA ASP A 339 -19.70 22.43 -13.03
C ASP A 339 -20.46 21.75 -11.88
N LYS A 340 -20.00 21.94 -10.64
CA LYS A 340 -20.69 21.40 -9.46
C LYS A 340 -22.02 22.09 -9.21
N GLN A 341 -22.09 23.37 -9.42
CA GLN A 341 -23.34 24.15 -9.28
C GLN A 341 -24.35 23.71 -10.33
N LYS A 342 -23.90 23.54 -11.58
CA LYS A 342 -24.76 23.08 -12.68
C LYS A 342 -25.21 21.64 -12.49
N ALA A 343 -24.31 20.73 -12.08
CA ALA A 343 -24.65 19.34 -11.78
C ALA A 343 -25.60 19.22 -10.59
N LEU A 344 -25.44 20.06 -9.56
CA LEU A 344 -26.33 20.10 -8.41
C LEU A 344 -27.71 20.63 -8.80
N GLU A 345 -27.79 21.69 -9.63
CA GLU A 345 -29.04 22.23 -10.15
C GLU A 345 -29.77 21.24 -11.05
N GLU A 346 -29.04 20.52 -11.94
CA GLU A 346 -29.62 19.47 -12.77
C GLU A 346 -30.07 18.25 -11.93
N TYR A 347 -29.35 17.91 -10.87
CA TYR A 347 -29.75 16.86 -9.93
C TYR A 347 -31.00 17.22 -9.14
N LEU A 348 -31.05 18.45 -8.62
CA LEU A 348 -32.22 18.95 -7.90
C LEU A 348 -33.46 19.09 -8.80
N ALA A 349 -33.27 19.47 -10.07
CA ALA A 349 -34.35 19.52 -11.07
C ALA A 349 -34.87 18.11 -11.47
N LYS A 350 -34.08 17.07 -11.33
CA LYS A 350 -34.51 15.67 -11.56
C LYS A 350 -35.17 15.02 -10.32
N CYS A 351 -34.96 15.61 -9.15
CA CYS A 351 -35.52 15.13 -7.89
C CYS A 351 -36.82 15.88 -7.48
N ALA A 352 -37.16 17.00 -8.17
CA ALA A 352 -38.42 17.71 -8.07
C ALA A 352 -39.40 17.23 -9.12
#